data_0e4ad37a4902e96a9ba3b582449cb747
#
_entry.id   0e4ad37a4902e96a9ba3b582449cb747
#
_cell.length_a   1.000
_cell.length_b   1.000
_cell.length_c   1.000
_cell.angle_alpha   90.00
_cell.angle_beta   90.00
_cell.angle_gamma   90.00
#
_symmetry.space_group_name_H-M   'P 1'
#
loop_
_entity.id
_entity.type
_entity.pdbx_description
1 polymer ?
#
loop_
_entity_poly.entity_id
_entity_poly.type
_entity_poly.pdbx_seq_one_letter_code
_entity_poly.pdbx_strand_id
1 'polypeptide(L)'
;MERFQKIVCHETYKQTYEKLQELEKDREFCGHDMEHFLSVARISYLMVLEKNLDIPKDIIYATAFLHDMGRADQYEKGISHDEAGAILAEEILKDCGYTAAERKIMVDTILKHRDVEEKEDSFAAIFYRADKLSRDCIHCKAR
;
A
#
# COMPACT_ATOMS: atom_id res chain seq x y z
N MET A 1 -1.93 7.57 19.72
CA MET A 1 -2.20 7.01 18.39
C MET A 1 -0.99 7.23 17.50
N GLU A 2 -0.48 6.18 16.89
CA GLU A 2 0.62 6.30 15.91
C GLU A 2 0.11 6.95 14.63
N ARG A 3 1.02 7.64 13.90
CA ARG A 3 0.61 8.38 12.68
C ARG A 3 -0.07 7.49 11.64
N PHE A 4 0.39 6.25 11.45
CA PHE A 4 -0.24 5.36 10.46
C PHE A 4 -1.68 4.99 10.87
N GLN A 5 -2.01 5.01 12.15
CA GLN A 5 -3.39 4.79 12.60
C GLN A 5 -4.29 5.98 12.24
N LYS A 6 -3.72 7.18 12.18
CA LYS A 6 -4.46 8.37 11.75
C LYS A 6 -4.92 8.26 10.29
N ILE A 7 -4.18 7.52 9.47
CA ILE A 7 -4.54 7.31 8.06
C ILE A 7 -5.89 6.63 7.95
N VAL A 8 -6.09 5.53 8.69
CA VAL A 8 -7.36 4.79 8.62
C VAL A 8 -8.53 5.58 9.21
N CYS A 9 -8.26 6.60 10.01
CA CYS A 9 -9.27 7.50 10.57
C CYS A 9 -9.50 8.74 9.70
N HIS A 10 -8.68 8.97 8.69
CA HIS A 10 -8.80 10.11 7.79
C HIS A 10 -10.05 9.97 6.93
N GLU A 11 -10.83 11.04 6.82
CA GLU A 11 -12.13 10.99 6.14
C GLU A 11 -12.01 10.56 4.67
N THR A 12 -11.07 11.15 3.94
CA THR A 12 -10.85 10.78 2.53
C THR A 12 -10.43 9.32 2.40
N TYR A 13 -9.58 8.83 3.32
CA TYR A 13 -9.18 7.43 3.32
C TYR A 13 -10.38 6.50 3.52
N LYS A 14 -11.21 6.81 4.52
CA LYS A 14 -12.39 5.99 4.85
C LYS A 14 -13.36 5.92 3.68
N GLN A 15 -13.64 7.07 3.07
CA GLN A 15 -14.53 7.14 1.91
C GLN A 15 -13.99 6.35 0.72
N THR A 16 -12.69 6.51 0.43
CA THR A 16 -12.04 5.80 -0.67
C THR A 16 -12.02 4.29 -0.43
N TYR A 17 -11.72 3.89 0.81
CA TYR A 17 -11.71 2.48 1.19
C TYR A 17 -13.09 1.84 1.01
N GLU A 18 -14.15 2.48 1.52
CA GLU A 18 -15.52 2.00 1.37
C GLU A 18 -15.92 1.87 -0.10
N LYS A 19 -15.55 2.86 -0.90
CA LYS A 19 -15.81 2.87 -2.33
C LYS A 19 -15.08 1.72 -3.03
N LEU A 20 -13.83 1.47 -2.68
CA LEU A 20 -13.06 0.37 -3.23
C LEU A 20 -13.69 -0.98 -2.89
N GLN A 21 -14.14 -1.17 -1.64
CA GLN A 21 -14.82 -2.40 -1.24
C GLN A 21 -16.11 -2.60 -2.02
N GLU A 22 -16.87 -1.55 -2.25
CA GLU A 22 -18.11 -1.63 -3.04
C GLU A 22 -17.81 -1.98 -4.50
N LEU A 23 -16.78 -1.38 -5.08
CA LEU A 23 -16.38 -1.65 -6.47
C LEU A 23 -15.86 -3.09 -6.66
N GLU A 24 -15.33 -3.70 -5.61
CA GLU A 24 -14.75 -5.04 -5.66
C GLU A 24 -15.64 -6.12 -5.06
N LYS A 25 -16.84 -5.80 -4.61
CA LYS A 25 -17.70 -6.75 -3.89
C LYS A 25 -18.00 -8.04 -4.65
N ASP A 26 -18.02 -7.99 -5.98
CA ASP A 26 -18.26 -9.14 -6.84
C ASP A 26 -16.98 -9.76 -7.39
N ARG A 27 -15.83 -9.26 -6.95
CA ARG A 27 -14.54 -9.77 -7.40
C ARG A 27 -14.23 -11.10 -6.73
N GLU A 28 -13.97 -12.13 -7.52
CA GLU A 28 -13.74 -13.47 -7.01
C GLU A 28 -12.34 -13.67 -6.43
N PHE A 29 -11.32 -13.04 -7.05
CA PHE A 29 -9.91 -13.24 -6.66
C PHE A 29 -9.20 -11.91 -6.45
N CYS A 30 -8.18 -11.93 -5.58
CA CYS A 30 -7.25 -10.82 -5.41
C CYS A 30 -7.89 -9.49 -5.01
N GLY A 31 -8.80 -9.51 -4.04
CA GLY A 31 -9.40 -8.31 -3.48
C GLY A 31 -8.37 -7.44 -2.74
N HIS A 32 -8.67 -6.16 -2.60
CA HIS A 32 -7.80 -5.16 -1.99
C HIS A 32 -8.47 -4.60 -0.74
N ASP A 33 -8.32 -5.30 0.37
CA ASP A 33 -8.94 -4.98 1.65
C ASP A 33 -7.89 -4.80 2.76
N MET A 34 -8.37 -4.49 3.96
CA MET A 34 -7.48 -4.26 5.12
C MET A 34 -6.66 -5.50 5.47
N GLU A 35 -7.21 -6.70 5.31
CA GLU A 35 -6.46 -7.93 5.55
C GLU A 35 -5.24 -8.01 4.62
N HIS A 36 -5.41 -7.70 3.35
CA HIS A 36 -4.30 -7.63 2.39
C HIS A 36 -3.30 -6.55 2.79
N PHE A 37 -3.78 -5.35 3.11
CA PHE A 37 -2.89 -4.23 3.47
C PHE A 37 -2.07 -4.55 4.71
N LEU A 38 -2.69 -5.14 5.72
CA LEU A 38 -1.97 -5.55 6.95
C LEU A 38 -0.98 -6.68 6.67
N SER A 39 -1.32 -7.61 5.79
CA SER A 39 -0.39 -8.68 5.40
C SER A 39 0.85 -8.11 4.71
N VAL A 40 0.68 -7.17 3.80
CA VAL A 40 1.79 -6.49 3.12
C VAL A 40 2.66 -5.75 4.16
N ALA A 41 2.03 -5.03 5.08
CA ALA A 41 2.73 -4.27 6.12
C ALA A 41 3.57 -5.20 7.00
N ARG A 42 2.99 -6.28 7.49
CA ARG A 42 3.66 -7.22 8.38
C ARG A 42 4.81 -7.94 7.69
N ILE A 43 4.62 -8.41 6.47
CA ILE A 43 5.68 -9.09 5.70
C ILE A 43 6.80 -8.12 5.38
N SER A 44 6.49 -6.91 4.95
CA SER A 44 7.49 -5.87 4.69
C SER A 44 8.32 -5.58 5.94
N TYR A 45 7.65 -5.43 7.08
CA TYR A 45 8.33 -5.14 8.34
C TYR A 45 9.25 -6.29 8.77
N LEU A 46 8.81 -7.53 8.64
CA LEU A 46 9.64 -8.70 8.91
C LEU A 46 10.89 -8.70 8.04
N MET A 47 10.75 -8.43 6.75
CA MET A 47 11.89 -8.37 5.82
C MET A 47 12.87 -7.25 6.17
N VAL A 48 12.35 -6.08 6.56
CA VAL A 48 13.18 -4.95 7.00
C VAL A 48 13.97 -5.33 8.25
N LEU A 49 13.33 -5.98 9.21
CA LEU A 49 13.99 -6.41 10.45
C LEU A 49 15.05 -7.47 10.18
N GLU A 50 14.76 -8.46 9.35
CA GLU A 50 15.70 -9.52 9.01
C GLU A 50 16.95 -8.99 8.31
N LYS A 51 16.80 -7.95 7.50
CA LYS A 51 17.89 -7.33 6.74
C LYS A 51 18.58 -6.20 7.50
N ASN A 52 18.14 -5.89 8.72
CA ASN A 52 18.66 -4.80 9.55
C ASN A 52 18.62 -3.45 8.83
N LEU A 53 17.56 -3.18 8.09
CA LEU A 53 17.40 -1.91 7.38
C LEU A 53 16.77 -0.88 8.31
N ASP A 54 17.15 0.39 8.12
CA ASP A 54 16.66 1.50 8.93
C ASP A 54 15.42 2.16 8.30
N ILE A 55 14.34 1.41 8.27
CA ILE A 55 13.06 1.91 7.77
C ILE A 55 12.04 1.80 8.90
N PRO A 56 11.49 2.93 9.38
CA PRO A 56 10.54 2.91 10.50
C PRO A 56 9.26 2.12 10.19
N LYS A 57 8.77 1.42 11.18
CA LYS A 57 7.50 0.70 11.12
C LYS A 57 6.37 1.60 10.61
N ASP A 58 6.33 2.85 11.08
CA ASP A 58 5.31 3.82 10.71
C ASP A 58 5.27 4.07 9.20
N ILE A 59 6.44 4.21 8.57
CA ILE A 59 6.56 4.39 7.11
C ILE A 59 6.04 3.15 6.37
N ILE A 60 6.40 1.97 6.86
CA ILE A 60 6.02 0.70 6.23
C ILE A 60 4.50 0.51 6.25
N TYR A 61 3.88 0.69 7.41
CA TYR A 61 2.43 0.51 7.55
C TYR A 61 1.65 1.57 6.77
N ALA A 62 2.10 2.83 6.81
CA ALA A 62 1.46 3.90 6.05
C ALA A 62 1.47 3.60 4.54
N THR A 63 2.60 3.15 4.02
CA THR A 63 2.73 2.78 2.61
C THR A 63 1.78 1.64 2.26
N ALA A 64 1.72 0.61 3.10
CA ALA A 64 0.85 -0.55 2.87
C ALA A 64 -0.63 -0.16 2.84
N PHE A 65 -1.07 0.72 3.73
CA PHE A 65 -2.46 1.15 3.79
C PHE A 65 -2.88 1.95 2.55
N LEU A 66 -1.94 2.62 1.91
CA LEU A 66 -2.24 3.55 0.81
C LEU A 66 -1.94 3.00 -0.58
N HIS A 67 -1.11 1.95 -0.69
CA HIS A 67 -0.56 1.56 -1.99
C HIS A 67 -1.59 1.13 -3.05
N ASP A 68 -2.71 0.56 -2.64
CA ASP A 68 -3.76 0.10 -3.56
C ASP A 68 -5.01 1.00 -3.58
N MET A 69 -5.00 2.11 -2.84
CA MET A 69 -6.18 2.96 -2.74
C MET A 69 -6.54 3.66 -4.07
N GLY A 70 -5.57 3.82 -4.96
CA GLY A 70 -5.80 4.38 -6.28
C GLY A 70 -6.63 3.49 -7.20
N ARG A 71 -6.87 2.23 -6.82
CA ARG A 71 -7.67 1.31 -7.64
C ARG A 71 -9.13 1.75 -7.76
N ALA A 72 -9.66 2.49 -6.81
CA ALA A 72 -11.00 3.05 -6.91
C ALA A 72 -11.11 3.98 -8.13
N ASP A 73 -10.13 4.87 -8.32
CA ASP A 73 -10.09 5.75 -9.49
C ASP A 73 -9.81 4.97 -10.79
N GLN A 74 -9.03 3.91 -10.71
CA GLN A 74 -8.80 3.05 -11.87
C GLN A 74 -10.10 2.42 -12.35
N TYR A 75 -10.93 1.88 -11.44
CA TYR A 75 -12.21 1.29 -11.78
C TYR A 75 -13.19 2.31 -12.37
N GLU A 76 -13.21 3.53 -11.81
CA GLU A 76 -14.21 4.54 -12.18
C GLU A 76 -13.79 5.43 -13.34
N LYS A 77 -12.50 5.76 -13.42
CA LYS A 77 -12.00 6.79 -14.36
C LYS A 77 -10.97 6.26 -15.35
N GLY A 78 -10.54 5.02 -15.19
CA GLY A 78 -9.49 4.44 -16.04
C GLY A 78 -8.11 5.01 -15.82
N ILE A 79 -7.88 5.72 -14.72
CA ILE A 79 -6.57 6.27 -14.36
C ILE A 79 -5.74 5.15 -13.74
N SER A 80 -4.43 5.08 -14.07
CA SER A 80 -3.52 4.12 -13.45
C SER A 80 -3.62 4.20 -11.92
N HIS A 81 -3.79 3.04 -11.25
CA HIS A 81 -3.92 3.03 -9.79
C HIS A 81 -2.66 3.52 -9.08
N ASP A 82 -1.49 3.36 -9.70
CA ASP A 82 -0.23 3.85 -9.12
C ASP A 82 -0.22 5.38 -9.08
N GLU A 83 -0.61 6.03 -10.17
CA GLU A 83 -0.68 7.49 -10.25
C GLU A 83 -1.76 8.07 -9.35
N ALA A 84 -2.96 7.51 -9.40
CA ALA A 84 -4.07 7.93 -8.55
C ALA A 84 -3.75 7.72 -7.07
N GLY A 85 -3.13 6.59 -6.75
CA GLY A 85 -2.70 6.27 -5.39
C GLY A 85 -1.64 7.24 -4.86
N ALA A 86 -0.71 7.64 -5.71
CA ALA A 86 0.34 8.59 -5.33
C ALA A 86 -0.24 9.97 -4.98
N ILE A 87 -1.18 10.45 -5.78
CA ILE A 87 -1.84 11.75 -5.53
C ILE A 87 -2.62 11.69 -4.22
N LEU A 88 -3.40 10.64 -4.02
CA LEU A 88 -4.20 10.44 -2.81
C LEU A 88 -3.30 10.32 -1.57
N ALA A 89 -2.21 9.56 -1.69
CA ALA A 89 -1.27 9.36 -0.59
C ALA A 89 -0.62 10.68 -0.16
N GLU A 90 -0.19 11.52 -1.10
CA GLU A 90 0.42 12.80 -0.80
C GLU A 90 -0.51 13.66 0.06
N GLU A 91 -1.78 13.74 -0.30
CA GLU A 91 -2.78 14.51 0.43
C GLU A 91 -3.00 13.96 1.85
N ILE A 92 -3.27 12.66 1.96
CA ILE A 92 -3.58 12.02 3.25
C ILE A 92 -2.38 12.06 4.18
N LEU A 93 -1.19 11.75 3.68
CA LEU A 93 0.04 11.73 4.48
C LEU A 93 0.37 13.13 5.02
N LYS A 94 0.18 14.15 4.20
CA LYS A 94 0.38 15.54 4.63
C LYS A 94 -0.53 15.88 5.81
N ASP A 95 -1.81 15.52 5.70
CA ASP A 95 -2.80 15.76 6.76
C ASP A 95 -2.48 14.99 8.03
N CYS A 96 -1.85 13.84 7.92
CA CYS A 96 -1.49 12.98 9.06
C CYS A 96 -0.15 13.34 9.70
N GLY A 97 0.52 14.38 9.23
CA GLY A 97 1.73 14.91 9.85
C GLY A 97 3.04 14.31 9.38
N TYR A 98 3.06 13.66 8.22
CA TYR A 98 4.30 13.17 7.62
C TYR A 98 5.06 14.31 6.96
N THR A 99 6.39 14.30 7.12
CA THR A 99 7.24 15.31 6.51
C THR A 99 7.33 15.13 4.99
N ALA A 100 7.80 16.17 4.27
CA ALA A 100 7.98 16.09 2.82
C ALA A 100 8.95 14.96 2.44
N ALA A 101 10.02 14.76 3.20
CA ALA A 101 10.99 13.68 2.95
C ALA A 101 10.34 12.30 3.15
N GLU A 102 9.57 12.13 4.21
CA GLU A 102 8.84 10.88 4.46
C GLU A 102 7.81 10.60 3.36
N ARG A 103 7.05 11.61 2.96
CA ARG A 103 6.05 11.46 1.88
C ARG A 103 6.71 11.05 0.57
N LYS A 104 7.86 11.63 0.26
CA LYS A 104 8.60 11.29 -0.95
C LYS A 104 8.95 9.80 -1.00
N ILE A 105 9.46 9.26 0.09
CA ILE A 105 9.82 7.83 0.18
C ILE A 105 8.59 6.95 -0.08
N MET A 106 7.48 7.27 0.58
CA MET A 106 6.26 6.48 0.48
C MET A 106 5.60 6.60 -0.89
N VAL A 107 5.50 7.81 -1.41
CA VAL A 107 4.90 8.07 -2.74
C VAL A 107 5.74 7.41 -3.84
N ASP A 108 7.06 7.52 -3.77
CA ASP A 108 7.95 6.86 -4.74
C ASP A 108 7.77 5.35 -4.70
N THR A 109 7.61 4.77 -3.52
CA THR A 109 7.37 3.34 -3.36
C THR A 109 6.03 2.92 -3.98
N ILE A 110 4.98 3.69 -3.77
CA ILE A 110 3.66 3.43 -4.36
C ILE A 110 3.74 3.45 -5.88
N LEU A 111 4.46 4.42 -6.45
CA LEU A 111 4.62 4.52 -7.90
C LEU A 111 5.43 3.37 -8.49
N LYS A 112 6.36 2.81 -7.73
CA LYS A 112 7.35 1.85 -8.24
C LYS A 112 7.15 0.41 -7.77
N HIS A 113 6.21 0.14 -6.88
CA HIS A 113 6.12 -1.18 -6.23
C HIS A 113 5.89 -2.35 -7.20
N ARG A 114 5.50 -2.09 -8.45
CA ARG A 114 5.29 -3.13 -9.47
C ARG A 114 6.42 -3.24 -10.48
N ASP A 115 7.36 -2.30 -10.49
CA ASP A 115 8.40 -2.17 -11.53
C ASP A 115 9.82 -2.37 -10.99
N VAL A 116 9.98 -2.95 -9.81
CA VAL A 116 11.27 -3.07 -9.14
C VAL A 116 11.82 -4.48 -9.27
N GLU A 117 13.12 -4.61 -9.55
CA GLU A 117 13.81 -5.89 -9.59
C GLU A 117 13.84 -6.55 -8.21
N GLU A 118 13.60 -7.85 -8.16
CA GLU A 118 13.48 -8.60 -6.91
C GLU A 118 14.77 -8.68 -6.08
N LYS A 119 15.91 -8.42 -6.68
CA LYS A 119 17.23 -8.57 -6.02
C LYS A 119 17.70 -7.35 -5.24
N GLU A 120 17.03 -6.22 -5.39
CA GLU A 120 17.42 -5.01 -4.68
C GLU A 120 16.96 -5.05 -3.22
N ASP A 121 17.74 -4.42 -2.33
CA ASP A 121 17.37 -4.26 -0.91
C ASP A 121 16.78 -2.89 -0.60
N SER A 122 16.32 -2.17 -1.62
CA SER A 122 15.59 -0.93 -1.43
C SER A 122 14.22 -1.19 -0.79
N PHE A 123 13.65 -0.18 -0.15
CA PHE A 123 12.30 -0.32 0.40
C PHE A 123 11.28 -0.67 -0.69
N ALA A 124 11.39 -0.07 -1.87
CA ALA A 124 10.49 -0.37 -2.98
C ALA A 124 10.56 -1.84 -3.39
N ALA A 125 11.76 -2.42 -3.46
CA ALA A 125 11.96 -3.83 -3.81
C ALA A 125 11.38 -4.76 -2.73
N ILE A 126 11.63 -4.44 -1.47
CA ILE A 126 11.09 -5.21 -0.34
C ILE A 126 9.56 -5.16 -0.35
N PHE A 127 9.01 -3.99 -0.56
CA PHE A 127 7.56 -3.78 -0.60
C PHE A 127 6.92 -4.56 -1.75
N TYR A 128 7.54 -4.54 -2.92
CA TYR A 128 7.08 -5.31 -4.08
C TYR A 128 7.03 -6.82 -3.79
N ARG A 129 8.11 -7.35 -3.19
CA ARG A 129 8.15 -8.77 -2.80
C ARG A 129 7.09 -9.11 -1.75
N ALA A 130 6.92 -8.23 -0.76
CA ALA A 130 5.93 -8.41 0.30
C ALA A 130 4.51 -8.43 -0.25
N ASP A 131 4.22 -7.55 -1.20
CA ASP A 131 2.91 -7.50 -1.86
C ASP A 131 2.59 -8.83 -2.54
N LYS A 132 3.55 -9.40 -3.26
CA LYS A 132 3.39 -10.72 -3.89
C LYS A 132 3.21 -11.84 -2.86
N LEU A 133 4.00 -11.82 -1.79
CA LEU A 133 3.97 -12.85 -0.74
C LEU A 133 2.73 -12.77 0.15
N SER A 134 2.03 -11.64 0.14
CA SER A 134 0.84 -11.43 0.97
C SER A 134 -0.34 -12.31 0.57
N ARG A 135 -0.31 -12.90 -0.62
CA ARG A 135 -1.40 -13.71 -1.14
C ARG A 135 -1.00 -15.18 -1.21
N ASP A 136 -1.93 -16.05 -0.84
CA ASP A 136 -1.75 -17.49 -0.95
C ASP A 136 -2.10 -17.95 -2.37
N CYS A 137 -1.14 -17.74 -3.29
CA CYS A 137 -1.32 -18.14 -4.68
C CYS A 137 -1.21 -19.66 -4.86
N ILE A 138 -0.63 -20.37 -3.91
CA ILE A 138 -0.47 -21.83 -3.97
C ILE A 138 -1.84 -22.52 -3.97
N HIS A 139 -2.75 -22.04 -3.12
CA HIS A 139 -4.09 -22.61 -2.99
C HIS A 139 -5.16 -21.84 -3.77
N CYS A 140 -4.75 -20.87 -4.58
CA CYS A 140 -5.70 -20.02 -5.31
C CYS A 140 -6.32 -20.76 -6.49
N LYS A 141 -7.65 -20.66 -6.62
CA LYS A 141 -8.40 -21.28 -7.72
C LYS A 141 -8.12 -20.65 -9.08
N ALA A 142 -7.65 -19.42 -9.09
CA ALA A 142 -7.30 -18.71 -10.33
C ALA A 142 -5.92 -19.07 -10.88
N ARG A 143 -5.12 -19.83 -10.11
CA ARG A 143 -3.74 -20.17 -10.46
C ARG A 143 -3.61 -21.06 -11.72
#